data_ca1f738a066d58bf2594a8745acf3ad3
#
_entry.id   ca1f738a066d58bf2594a8745acf3ad3
#
_cell.length_a   1.000
_cell.length_b   1.000
_cell.length_c   1.000
_cell.angle_alpha   90.00
_cell.angle_beta   90.00
_cell.angle_gamma   90.00
#
_symmetry.space_group_name_H-M   'P 1'
#
loop_
_entity.id
_entity.type
_entity.pdbx_description
1 polymer ?
#
loop_
_entity_poly.entity_id
_entity_poly.type
_entity_poly.pdbx_seq_one_letter_code
_entity_poly.pdbx_strand_id
1 'polypeptide(L)'
;MWLWIHKFGSPPHAYRLLGKLAPWFGWPALALILIATYWGLVEAPRDYQQGDAFRILYVHAPTAWMSMFIYVVMAAAAAIGMIWRIKLAHAAAASCAPIGASFTFLALATGAIWGKPMWGTWWVWDARLTSELILLFLYLGYMALRSSFDDPQRADRASAVLAIVGVINVPIIHYSVEWWTTLHQPASVTKFDKPSIALEMLYPLFIMIIGFQLYFGWAISRRLRGEILRRERNAKWLQESI
;
A
#
# COMPACT_ATOMS: atom_id res chain seq x y z
N MET A 1 -10.48 -26.57 -17.62
CA MET A 1 -9.61 -25.39 -17.47
C MET A 1 -10.00 -24.45 -16.32
N TRP A 2 -11.29 -24.36 -15.93
CA TRP A 2 -11.79 -23.48 -14.86
C TRP A 2 -11.65 -24.01 -13.44
N LEU A 3 -11.52 -25.32 -13.22
CA LEU A 3 -11.37 -25.94 -11.89
C LEU A 3 -10.15 -25.44 -11.09
N TRP A 4 -9.10 -25.06 -11.78
CA TRP A 4 -7.89 -24.52 -11.21
C TRP A 4 -8.12 -23.15 -10.55
N ILE A 5 -8.89 -22.26 -11.21
CA ILE A 5 -9.22 -20.92 -10.71
C ILE A 5 -10.13 -21.02 -9.47
N HIS A 6 -11.09 -21.96 -9.46
CA HIS A 6 -11.97 -22.19 -8.32
C HIS A 6 -11.22 -22.60 -7.04
N LYS A 7 -10.09 -23.30 -7.19
CA LYS A 7 -9.27 -23.68 -6.05
C LYS A 7 -8.68 -22.47 -5.30
N PHE A 8 -8.26 -21.43 -6.03
CA PHE A 8 -7.76 -20.18 -5.44
C PHE A 8 -8.87 -19.30 -4.84
N GLY A 9 -10.11 -19.47 -5.28
CA GLY A 9 -11.29 -18.81 -4.70
C GLY A 9 -11.81 -19.51 -3.42
N SER A 10 -11.24 -20.66 -3.03
CA SER A 10 -11.67 -21.43 -1.87
C SER A 10 -11.09 -20.88 -0.56
N PRO A 11 -11.91 -20.44 0.43
CA PRO A 11 -11.43 -19.91 1.69
C PRO A 11 -10.50 -20.85 2.47
N PRO A 12 -10.78 -22.17 2.61
CA PRO A 12 -9.89 -23.11 3.30
C PRO A 12 -8.52 -23.23 2.62
N HIS A 13 -8.48 -23.25 1.30
CA HIS A 13 -7.23 -23.35 0.56
C HIS A 13 -6.41 -22.06 0.71
N ALA A 14 -7.04 -20.91 0.52
CA ALA A 14 -6.41 -19.60 0.69
C ALA A 14 -5.86 -19.43 2.11
N TYR A 15 -6.64 -19.79 3.14
CA TYR A 15 -6.22 -19.72 4.54
C TYR A 15 -4.93 -20.50 4.81
N ARG A 16 -4.86 -21.75 4.32
CA ARG A 16 -3.66 -22.60 4.48
C ARG A 16 -2.46 -22.08 3.69
N LEU A 17 -2.69 -21.68 2.45
CA LEU A 17 -1.64 -21.15 1.58
C LEU A 17 -1.02 -19.87 2.16
N LEU A 18 -1.85 -18.91 2.56
CA LEU A 18 -1.41 -17.65 3.16
C LEU A 18 -0.65 -17.89 4.47
N GLY A 19 -1.06 -18.90 5.26
CA GLY A 19 -0.34 -19.29 6.48
C GLY A 19 1.07 -19.80 6.20
N LYS A 20 1.24 -20.57 5.12
CA LYS A 20 2.56 -21.07 4.70
C LYS A 20 3.45 -19.98 4.10
N LEU A 21 2.85 -19.04 3.36
CA LEU A 21 3.59 -17.97 2.69
C LEU A 21 4.00 -16.83 3.64
N ALA A 22 3.21 -16.55 4.67
CA ALA A 22 3.45 -15.42 5.57
C ALA A 22 4.89 -15.35 6.13
N PRO A 23 5.51 -16.42 6.68
CA PRO A 23 6.88 -16.32 7.17
C PRO A 23 7.91 -16.06 6.06
N TRP A 24 7.68 -16.58 4.86
CA TRP A 24 8.55 -16.33 3.69
C TRP A 24 8.54 -14.87 3.21
N PHE A 25 7.48 -14.15 3.46
CA PHE A 25 7.41 -12.73 3.25
C PHE A 25 7.94 -11.94 4.47
N GLY A 26 7.60 -12.37 5.68
CA GLY A 26 7.85 -11.59 6.90
C GLY A 26 9.32 -11.48 7.28
N TRP A 27 10.05 -12.60 7.30
CA TRP A 27 11.45 -12.58 7.69
C TRP A 27 12.35 -11.84 6.70
N PRO A 28 12.25 -12.06 5.37
CA PRO A 28 12.99 -11.25 4.41
C PRO A 28 12.59 -9.77 4.44
N ALA A 29 11.30 -9.45 4.63
CA ALA A 29 10.86 -8.06 4.77
C ALA A 29 11.56 -7.38 5.94
N LEU A 30 11.56 -8.01 7.11
CA LEU A 30 12.23 -7.48 8.31
C LEU A 30 13.72 -7.25 8.05
N ALA A 31 14.42 -8.23 7.49
CA ALA A 31 15.83 -8.14 7.19
C ALA A 31 16.14 -6.99 6.22
N LEU A 32 15.41 -6.91 5.10
CA LEU A 32 15.65 -5.88 4.10
C LEU A 32 15.30 -4.47 4.61
N ILE A 33 14.22 -4.32 5.38
CA ILE A 33 13.87 -3.02 5.98
C ILE A 33 14.94 -2.56 6.95
N LEU A 34 15.47 -3.45 7.81
CA LEU A 34 16.55 -3.10 8.74
C LEU A 34 17.84 -2.72 8.00
N ILE A 35 18.23 -3.50 6.98
CA ILE A 35 19.41 -3.20 6.14
C ILE A 35 19.24 -1.85 5.44
N ALA A 36 18.09 -1.63 4.79
CA ALA A 36 17.82 -0.41 4.05
C ALA A 36 17.75 0.82 4.98
N THR A 37 17.20 0.64 6.19
CA THR A 37 17.13 1.70 7.20
C THR A 37 18.53 2.09 7.66
N TYR A 38 19.37 1.11 8.02
CA TYR A 38 20.74 1.37 8.44
C TYR A 38 21.53 2.02 7.29
N TRP A 39 21.49 1.41 6.10
CA TRP A 39 22.26 1.93 4.95
C TRP A 39 21.78 3.33 4.53
N GLY A 40 20.47 3.55 4.39
CA GLY A 40 19.91 4.83 3.98
C GLY A 40 20.11 5.94 5.00
N LEU A 41 19.90 5.66 6.30
CA LEU A 41 19.95 6.69 7.34
C LEU A 41 21.35 6.94 7.90
N VAL A 42 22.28 5.99 7.78
CA VAL A 42 23.61 6.09 8.39
C VAL A 42 24.71 6.17 7.33
N GLU A 43 24.78 5.20 6.41
CA GLU A 43 25.89 5.03 5.48
C GLU A 43 25.76 5.82 4.18
N ALA A 44 24.54 6.02 3.66
CA ALA A 44 24.32 6.70 2.40
C ALA A 44 24.94 8.12 2.41
N PRO A 45 25.57 8.56 1.31
CA PRO A 45 26.15 9.89 1.24
C PRO A 45 25.10 10.98 1.44
N ARG A 46 25.53 12.15 1.91
CA ARG A 46 24.68 13.35 2.01
C ARG A 46 24.35 13.87 0.62
N ASP A 47 23.14 14.33 0.44
CA ASP A 47 22.79 15.06 -0.79
C ASP A 47 23.48 16.42 -0.82
N TYR A 48 23.93 16.84 -2.00
CA TYR A 48 24.71 18.08 -2.15
C TYR A 48 23.87 19.36 -1.96
N GLN A 49 22.54 19.28 -2.15
CA GLN A 49 21.63 20.41 -1.95
C GLN A 49 20.90 20.34 -0.62
N GLN A 50 20.41 19.13 -0.24
CA GLN A 50 19.52 18.93 0.90
C GLN A 50 20.24 18.41 2.15
N GLY A 51 21.52 18.07 2.03
CA GLY A 51 22.29 17.53 3.15
C GLY A 51 21.70 16.27 3.74
N ASP A 52 21.63 16.18 5.07
CA ASP A 52 21.08 15.03 5.79
C ASP A 52 19.54 14.96 5.71
N ALA A 53 18.84 16.07 5.43
CA ALA A 53 17.38 16.06 5.27
C ALA A 53 16.92 15.13 4.12
N PHE A 54 17.78 14.91 3.13
CA PHE A 54 17.50 13.97 2.03
C PHE A 54 17.34 12.52 2.48
N ARG A 55 17.92 12.11 3.61
CA ARG A 55 17.84 10.73 4.12
C ARG A 55 16.41 10.26 4.37
N ILE A 56 15.47 11.17 4.57
CA ILE A 56 14.04 10.84 4.72
C ILE A 56 13.46 10.22 3.45
N LEU A 57 14.07 10.46 2.29
CA LEU A 57 13.70 9.84 1.00
C LEU A 57 13.59 8.33 1.10
N TYR A 58 14.51 7.68 1.84
CA TYR A 58 14.56 6.21 1.93
C TYR A 58 13.34 5.59 2.61
N VAL A 59 12.58 6.39 3.36
CA VAL A 59 11.31 5.98 3.94
C VAL A 59 10.13 6.60 3.19
N HIS A 60 10.20 7.90 2.90
CA HIS A 60 9.10 8.66 2.30
C HIS A 60 8.71 8.15 0.90
N ALA A 61 9.66 8.06 -0.01
CA ALA A 61 9.36 7.66 -1.39
C ALA A 61 8.82 6.22 -1.48
N PRO A 62 9.39 5.21 -0.80
CA PRO A 62 8.79 3.88 -0.74
C PRO A 62 7.40 3.84 -0.11
N THR A 63 7.12 4.62 0.94
CA THR A 63 5.79 4.67 1.55
C THR A 63 4.76 5.31 0.62
N ALA A 64 5.10 6.41 -0.05
CA ALA A 64 4.24 7.06 -1.02
C ALA A 64 3.96 6.16 -2.24
N TRP A 65 4.94 5.40 -2.70
CA TRP A 65 4.73 4.43 -3.76
C TRP A 65 3.82 3.27 -3.31
N MET A 66 4.04 2.75 -2.10
CA MET A 66 3.20 1.69 -1.53
C MET A 66 1.77 2.13 -1.27
N SER A 67 1.53 3.38 -0.91
CA SER A 67 0.16 3.91 -0.71
C SER A 67 -0.67 3.77 -1.98
N MET A 68 -0.14 4.21 -3.12
CA MET A 68 -0.78 4.11 -4.43
C MET A 68 -0.89 2.65 -4.91
N PHE A 69 0.19 1.87 -4.79
CA PHE A 69 0.22 0.47 -5.21
C PHE A 69 -0.85 -0.36 -4.50
N ILE A 70 -0.95 -0.24 -3.17
CA ILE A 70 -1.94 -0.98 -2.37
C ILE A 70 -3.36 -0.55 -2.74
N TYR A 71 -3.59 0.73 -3.10
CA TYR A 71 -4.91 1.18 -3.55
C TYR A 71 -5.30 0.53 -4.87
N VAL A 72 -4.38 0.44 -5.83
CA VAL A 72 -4.63 -0.26 -7.09
C VAL A 72 -4.94 -1.74 -6.86
N VAL A 73 -4.18 -2.42 -5.99
CA VAL A 73 -4.45 -3.82 -5.62
C VAL A 73 -5.83 -3.96 -4.96
N MET A 74 -6.19 -3.04 -4.06
CA MET A 74 -7.50 -3.01 -3.42
C MET A 74 -8.63 -2.83 -4.43
N ALA A 75 -8.50 -1.86 -5.35
CA ALA A 75 -9.50 -1.58 -6.38
C ALA A 75 -9.65 -2.76 -7.36
N ALA A 76 -8.53 -3.37 -7.76
CA ALA A 76 -8.56 -4.57 -8.61
C ALA A 76 -9.25 -5.75 -7.91
N ALA A 77 -8.94 -6.00 -6.64
CA ALA A 77 -9.60 -7.04 -5.86
C ALA A 77 -11.11 -6.75 -5.70
N ALA A 78 -11.49 -5.49 -5.45
CA ALA A 78 -12.87 -5.06 -5.39
C ALA A 78 -13.62 -5.28 -6.72
N ALA A 79 -13.01 -4.93 -7.84
CA ALA A 79 -13.55 -5.16 -9.18
C ALA A 79 -13.74 -6.66 -9.47
N ILE A 80 -12.73 -7.48 -9.16
CA ILE A 80 -12.81 -8.94 -9.28
C ILE A 80 -13.98 -9.48 -8.44
N GLY A 81 -14.10 -9.00 -7.19
CA GLY A 81 -15.20 -9.37 -6.31
C GLY A 81 -16.57 -9.02 -6.86
N MET A 82 -16.73 -7.83 -7.45
CA MET A 82 -17.99 -7.37 -8.04
C MET A 82 -18.33 -8.10 -9.33
N ILE A 83 -17.38 -8.23 -10.28
CA ILE A 83 -17.64 -8.79 -11.61
C ILE A 83 -17.89 -10.30 -11.53
N TRP A 84 -17.03 -11.02 -10.82
CA TRP A 84 -17.10 -12.49 -10.74
C TRP A 84 -17.75 -13.01 -9.46
N ARG A 85 -18.26 -12.13 -8.61
CA ARG A 85 -18.91 -12.47 -7.33
C ARG A 85 -18.04 -13.32 -6.40
N ILE A 86 -16.73 -13.08 -6.42
CA ILE A 86 -15.76 -13.82 -5.62
C ILE A 86 -15.66 -13.20 -4.22
N LYS A 87 -16.22 -13.87 -3.22
CA LYS A 87 -16.21 -13.41 -1.81
C LYS A 87 -14.78 -13.19 -1.27
N LEU A 88 -13.82 -14.03 -1.66
CA LEU A 88 -12.44 -13.93 -1.23
C LEU A 88 -11.76 -12.67 -1.78
N ALA A 89 -12.13 -12.21 -2.98
CA ALA A 89 -11.60 -10.97 -3.55
C ALA A 89 -12.09 -9.75 -2.75
N HIS A 90 -13.35 -9.72 -2.32
CA HIS A 90 -13.82 -8.68 -1.40
C HIS A 90 -13.12 -8.73 -0.04
N ALA A 91 -12.81 -9.93 0.47
CA ALA A 91 -12.02 -10.08 1.70
C ALA A 91 -10.59 -9.54 1.53
N ALA A 92 -9.98 -9.78 0.36
CA ALA A 92 -8.66 -9.24 0.02
C ALA A 92 -8.68 -7.71 -0.06
N ALA A 93 -9.66 -7.10 -0.74
CA ALA A 93 -9.84 -5.66 -0.79
C ALA A 93 -9.98 -5.05 0.61
N ALA A 94 -10.82 -5.65 1.46
CA ALA A 94 -10.99 -5.21 2.85
C ALA A 94 -9.70 -5.34 3.68
N SER A 95 -8.86 -6.32 3.38
CA SER A 95 -7.58 -6.52 4.05
C SER A 95 -6.51 -5.52 3.61
N CYS A 96 -6.58 -5.02 2.37
CA CYS A 96 -5.70 -3.99 1.85
C CYS A 96 -5.93 -2.61 2.51
N ALA A 97 -7.18 -2.24 2.77
CA ALA A 97 -7.55 -0.88 3.18
C ALA A 97 -6.75 -0.35 4.39
N PRO A 98 -6.67 -1.03 5.54
CA PRO A 98 -5.92 -0.50 6.68
C PRO A 98 -4.40 -0.52 6.47
N ILE A 99 -3.88 -1.42 5.62
CA ILE A 99 -2.45 -1.43 5.27
C ILE A 99 -2.13 -0.20 4.40
N GLY A 100 -2.95 0.04 3.37
CA GLY A 100 -2.80 1.21 2.50
C GLY A 100 -2.96 2.53 3.25
N ALA A 101 -3.95 2.63 4.14
CA ALA A 101 -4.13 3.79 5.01
C ALA A 101 -2.89 4.09 5.86
N SER A 102 -2.24 3.04 6.40
CA SER A 102 -1.01 3.20 7.20
C SER A 102 0.15 3.72 6.36
N PHE A 103 0.34 3.20 5.14
CA PHE A 103 1.37 3.69 4.22
C PHE A 103 1.10 5.13 3.77
N THR A 104 -0.16 5.47 3.46
CA THR A 104 -0.54 6.84 3.08
C THR A 104 -0.31 7.83 4.23
N PHE A 105 -0.68 7.44 5.45
CA PHE A 105 -0.40 8.25 6.64
C PHE A 105 1.11 8.47 6.85
N LEU A 106 1.92 7.41 6.72
CA LEU A 106 3.37 7.50 6.82
C LEU A 106 3.96 8.40 5.71
N ALA A 107 3.45 8.30 4.48
CA ALA A 107 3.87 9.16 3.38
C ALA A 107 3.58 10.64 3.69
N LEU A 108 2.38 10.96 4.16
CA LEU A 108 2.01 12.32 4.56
C LEU A 108 2.85 12.83 5.73
N ALA A 109 3.04 12.02 6.77
CA ALA A 109 3.80 12.40 7.96
C ALA A 109 5.29 12.63 7.62
N THR A 110 5.92 11.70 6.90
CA THR A 110 7.33 11.83 6.50
C THR A 110 7.51 12.96 5.48
N GLY A 111 6.54 13.17 4.60
CA GLY A 111 6.54 14.31 3.66
C GLY A 111 6.46 15.66 4.38
N ALA A 112 5.62 15.79 5.41
CA ALA A 112 5.55 16.99 6.24
C ALA A 112 6.86 17.25 6.99
N ILE A 113 7.48 16.20 7.57
CA ILE A 113 8.77 16.30 8.26
C ILE A 113 9.86 16.75 7.26
N TRP A 114 9.87 16.21 6.04
CA TRP A 114 10.82 16.60 5.01
C TRP A 114 10.55 18.00 4.45
N GLY A 115 9.28 18.37 4.28
CA GLY A 115 8.89 19.68 3.78
C GLY A 115 9.35 20.84 4.66
N LYS A 116 9.38 20.65 5.98
CA LYS A 116 9.77 21.72 6.91
C LYS A 116 11.18 22.30 6.66
N PRO A 117 12.26 21.50 6.59
CA PRO A 117 13.58 22.01 6.25
C PRO A 117 13.74 22.44 4.79
N MET A 118 12.96 21.86 3.85
CA MET A 118 13.11 22.13 2.42
C MET A 118 12.31 23.33 1.95
N TRP A 119 11.12 23.53 2.47
CA TRP A 119 10.15 24.55 2.01
C TRP A 119 9.81 25.58 3.10
N GLY A 120 10.32 25.41 4.32
CA GLY A 120 10.01 26.28 5.46
C GLY A 120 8.65 26.03 6.09
N THR A 121 7.84 25.13 5.56
CA THR A 121 6.49 24.83 6.05
C THR A 121 6.26 23.32 6.17
N TRP A 122 5.35 22.91 7.07
CA TRP A 122 4.94 21.52 7.23
C TRP A 122 3.95 21.07 6.16
N TRP A 123 3.22 21.99 5.56
CA TRP A 123 2.13 21.69 4.63
C TRP A 123 1.93 22.80 3.63
N VAL A 124 1.64 22.44 2.38
CA VAL A 124 1.12 23.31 1.34
C VAL A 124 -0.05 22.62 0.65
N TRP A 125 -1.06 23.39 0.28
CA TRP A 125 -2.23 22.89 -0.45
C TRP A 125 -1.93 22.80 -1.95
N ASP A 126 -0.94 22.02 -2.31
CA ASP A 126 -0.66 21.71 -3.71
C ASP A 126 -1.41 20.44 -4.16
N ALA A 127 -1.37 20.17 -5.48
CA ALA A 127 -2.09 19.05 -6.05
C ALA A 127 -1.58 17.69 -5.52
N ARG A 128 -0.28 17.56 -5.22
CA ARG A 128 0.32 16.31 -4.78
C ARG A 128 -0.05 15.96 -3.35
N LEU A 129 0.14 16.90 -2.42
CA LEU A 129 -0.18 16.66 -1.01
C LEU A 129 -1.69 16.50 -0.82
N THR A 130 -2.47 17.33 -1.52
CA THR A 130 -3.94 17.27 -1.42
C THR A 130 -4.49 15.95 -1.97
N SER A 131 -4.01 15.47 -3.11
CA SER A 131 -4.47 14.19 -3.67
C SER A 131 -3.99 12.99 -2.83
N GLU A 132 -2.81 13.04 -2.22
CA GLU A 132 -2.36 12.01 -1.27
C GLU A 132 -3.22 12.01 0.01
N LEU A 133 -3.62 13.18 0.51
CA LEU A 133 -4.58 13.28 1.63
C LEU A 133 -5.96 12.73 1.26
N ILE A 134 -6.44 12.99 0.04
CA ILE A 134 -7.67 12.39 -0.49
C ILE A 134 -7.54 10.87 -0.53
N LEU A 135 -6.38 10.32 -0.89
CA LEU A 135 -6.14 8.88 -0.87
C LEU A 135 -6.30 8.30 0.54
N LEU A 136 -5.79 8.97 1.56
CA LEU A 136 -6.03 8.59 2.95
C LEU A 136 -7.52 8.55 3.28
N PHE A 137 -8.26 9.59 2.91
CA PHE A 137 -9.71 9.64 3.16
C PHE A 137 -10.48 8.59 2.36
N LEU A 138 -10.04 8.21 1.17
CA LEU A 138 -10.62 7.11 0.40
C LEU A 138 -10.43 5.77 1.12
N TYR A 139 -9.26 5.51 1.70
CA TYR A 139 -9.04 4.32 2.53
C TYR A 139 -9.90 4.31 3.80
N LEU A 140 -9.94 5.43 4.53
CA LEU A 140 -10.75 5.59 5.73
C LEU A 140 -12.25 5.48 5.41
N GLY A 141 -12.67 6.14 4.32
CA GLY A 141 -14.04 6.08 3.81
C GLY A 141 -14.46 4.67 3.39
N TYR A 142 -13.57 3.91 2.76
CA TYR A 142 -13.80 2.49 2.46
C TYR A 142 -14.06 1.68 3.72
N MET A 143 -13.23 1.85 4.75
CA MET A 143 -13.40 1.13 6.02
C MET A 143 -14.66 1.56 6.76
N ALA A 144 -14.95 2.87 6.83
CA ALA A 144 -16.15 3.41 7.45
C ALA A 144 -17.41 2.95 6.73
N LEU A 145 -17.45 3.08 5.40
CA LEU A 145 -18.60 2.65 4.59
C LEU A 145 -18.87 1.15 4.78
N ARG A 146 -17.81 0.34 4.80
CA ARG A 146 -17.92 -1.09 5.01
C ARG A 146 -18.49 -1.45 6.39
N SER A 147 -18.14 -0.69 7.43
CA SER A 147 -18.65 -0.90 8.80
C SER A 147 -20.08 -0.39 9.02
N SER A 148 -20.64 0.38 8.09
CA SER A 148 -21.98 0.97 8.21
C SER A 148 -23.11 0.02 7.82
N PHE A 149 -22.81 -1.18 7.32
CA PHE A 149 -23.81 -2.16 6.90
C PHE A 149 -23.73 -3.42 7.75
N ASP A 150 -24.88 -3.90 8.22
CA ASP A 150 -25.00 -5.18 8.91
C ASP A 150 -24.87 -6.37 7.95
N ASP A 151 -25.38 -6.21 6.71
CA ASP A 151 -25.26 -7.23 5.66
C ASP A 151 -23.87 -7.16 4.99
N PRO A 152 -23.04 -8.23 5.13
CA PRO A 152 -21.72 -8.27 4.53
C PRO A 152 -21.70 -8.13 3.00
N GLN A 153 -22.76 -8.56 2.29
CA GLN A 153 -22.80 -8.45 0.83
C GLN A 153 -23.06 -7.01 0.39
N ARG A 154 -23.94 -6.30 1.10
CA ARG A 154 -24.18 -4.87 0.86
C ARG A 154 -22.92 -4.05 1.20
N ALA A 155 -22.29 -4.33 2.34
CA ALA A 155 -21.04 -3.73 2.75
C ALA A 155 -19.93 -3.90 1.68
N ASP A 156 -19.76 -5.12 1.18
CA ASP A 156 -18.75 -5.45 0.16
C ASP A 156 -19.03 -4.69 -1.16
N ARG A 157 -20.29 -4.62 -1.61
CA ARG A 157 -20.65 -3.93 -2.85
C ARG A 157 -20.48 -2.41 -2.75
N ALA A 158 -20.99 -1.80 -1.68
CA ALA A 158 -20.90 -0.35 -1.49
C ALA A 158 -19.43 0.12 -1.40
N SER A 159 -18.63 -0.57 -0.58
CA SER A 159 -17.20 -0.25 -0.44
C SER A 159 -16.39 -0.56 -1.71
N ALA A 160 -16.77 -1.59 -2.49
CA ALA A 160 -16.13 -1.87 -3.76
C ALA A 160 -16.34 -0.76 -4.79
N VAL A 161 -17.54 -0.19 -4.87
CA VAL A 161 -17.80 0.98 -5.75
C VAL A 161 -16.89 2.13 -5.37
N LEU A 162 -16.76 2.46 -4.08
CA LEU A 162 -15.87 3.52 -3.61
C LEU A 162 -14.41 3.25 -3.99
N ALA A 163 -13.93 2.01 -3.82
CA ALA A 163 -12.56 1.63 -4.17
C ALA A 163 -12.30 1.78 -5.67
N ILE A 164 -13.23 1.32 -6.52
CA ILE A 164 -13.10 1.37 -7.98
C ILE A 164 -13.14 2.82 -8.48
N VAL A 165 -14.07 3.63 -7.97
CA VAL A 165 -14.15 5.05 -8.36
C VAL A 165 -12.92 5.82 -7.85
N GLY A 166 -12.51 5.55 -6.62
CA GLY A 166 -11.37 6.24 -6.00
C GLY A 166 -10.02 5.95 -6.66
N VAL A 167 -9.89 4.87 -7.47
CA VAL A 167 -8.63 4.57 -8.16
C VAL A 167 -8.21 5.67 -9.14
N ILE A 168 -9.15 6.48 -9.62
CA ILE A 168 -8.90 7.65 -10.49
C ILE A 168 -7.94 8.65 -9.79
N ASN A 169 -7.94 8.68 -8.46
CA ASN A 169 -7.05 9.56 -7.71
C ASN A 169 -5.56 9.14 -7.82
N VAL A 170 -5.26 7.88 -8.10
CA VAL A 170 -3.88 7.39 -8.20
C VAL A 170 -3.10 8.04 -9.34
N PRO A 171 -3.58 8.06 -10.61
CA PRO A 171 -2.90 8.82 -11.67
C PRO A 171 -2.83 10.32 -11.37
N ILE A 172 -3.81 10.92 -10.67
CA ILE A 172 -3.76 12.32 -10.26
C ILE A 172 -2.56 12.56 -9.33
N ILE A 173 -2.35 11.71 -8.32
CA ILE A 173 -1.17 11.78 -7.45
C ILE A 173 0.11 11.64 -8.29
N HIS A 174 0.18 10.63 -9.16
CA HIS A 174 1.39 10.32 -9.91
C HIS A 174 1.83 11.47 -10.83
N TYR A 175 0.89 12.01 -11.61
CA TYR A 175 1.15 13.05 -12.60
C TYR A 175 0.96 14.49 -12.07
N SER A 176 0.61 14.65 -10.78
CA SER A 176 0.36 15.97 -10.19
C SER A 176 1.50 16.97 -10.39
N VAL A 177 2.75 16.49 -10.34
CA VAL A 177 3.96 17.33 -10.51
C VAL A 177 4.21 17.76 -11.97
N GLU A 178 3.57 17.09 -12.94
CA GLU A 178 3.66 17.41 -14.36
C GLU A 178 2.50 18.29 -14.81
N TRP A 179 1.31 18.07 -14.21
CA TRP A 179 0.08 18.80 -14.61
C TRP A 179 -0.11 20.12 -13.88
N TRP A 180 0.45 20.28 -12.69
CA TRP A 180 0.30 21.48 -11.86
C TRP A 180 1.62 21.96 -11.30
N THR A 181 1.70 23.26 -11.01
CA THR A 181 2.82 23.82 -10.24
C THR A 181 2.76 23.32 -8.80
N THR A 182 3.84 22.71 -8.33
CA THR A 182 3.97 22.14 -6.97
C THR A 182 5.38 22.35 -6.46
N LEU A 183 5.56 22.38 -5.15
CA LEU A 183 6.88 22.42 -4.53
C LEU A 183 7.59 21.04 -4.57
N HIS A 184 6.86 19.97 -4.90
CA HIS A 184 7.44 18.65 -5.05
C HIS A 184 8.39 18.56 -6.23
N GLN A 185 9.49 17.84 -6.01
CA GLN A 185 10.42 17.53 -7.08
C GLN A 185 9.78 16.58 -8.10
N PRO A 186 10.11 16.71 -9.40
CA PRO A 186 9.70 15.75 -10.41
C PRO A 186 10.27 14.37 -10.10
N ALA A 187 9.73 13.33 -10.75
CA ALA A 187 10.14 11.95 -10.53
C ALA A 187 11.63 11.77 -10.79
N SER A 188 12.40 11.40 -9.76
CA SER A 188 13.84 11.19 -9.83
C SER A 188 14.23 9.78 -10.30
N VAL A 189 13.36 8.80 -10.10
CA VAL A 189 13.60 7.37 -10.40
C VAL A 189 12.62 6.83 -11.44
N THR A 190 11.32 7.13 -11.31
CA THR A 190 10.24 6.62 -12.19
C THR A 190 10.04 7.52 -13.42
N LYS A 191 11.09 7.72 -14.20
CA LYS A 191 11.05 8.48 -15.45
C LYS A 191 11.64 7.65 -16.60
N PHE A 192 11.32 8.00 -17.83
CA PHE A 192 11.82 7.32 -19.04
C PHE A 192 13.28 7.64 -19.37
N ASP A 193 14.07 8.14 -18.39
CA ASP A 193 15.47 8.50 -18.53
C ASP A 193 16.26 7.95 -17.35
N LYS A 194 17.60 8.12 -17.37
CA LYS A 194 18.47 7.69 -16.27
C LYS A 194 18.03 8.34 -14.95
N PRO A 195 18.04 7.60 -13.82
CA PRO A 195 17.77 8.17 -12.51
C PRO A 195 18.62 9.42 -12.24
N SER A 196 18.04 10.45 -11.65
CA SER A 196 18.76 11.68 -11.26
C SER A 196 19.45 11.58 -9.91
N ILE A 197 19.52 10.37 -9.34
CA ILE A 197 20.09 10.08 -8.03
C ILE A 197 21.36 9.24 -8.24
N ALA A 198 22.41 9.47 -7.44
CA ALA A 198 23.62 8.68 -7.48
C ALA A 198 23.34 7.19 -7.18
N LEU A 199 24.08 6.28 -7.83
CA LEU A 199 23.88 4.84 -7.67
C LEU A 199 23.97 4.39 -6.20
N GLU A 200 24.89 4.98 -5.44
CA GLU A 200 25.09 4.69 -4.01
C GLU A 200 23.84 5.01 -3.17
N MET A 201 23.05 6.00 -3.58
CA MET A 201 21.77 6.36 -2.97
C MET A 201 20.62 5.50 -3.47
N LEU A 202 20.70 4.93 -4.67
CA LEU A 202 19.65 4.09 -5.23
C LEU A 202 19.57 2.72 -4.55
N TYR A 203 20.70 2.13 -4.16
CA TYR A 203 20.71 0.80 -3.54
C TYR A 203 19.82 0.71 -2.28
N PRO A 204 20.03 1.55 -1.24
CA PRO A 204 19.16 1.48 -0.06
C PRO A 204 17.70 1.80 -0.37
N LEU A 205 17.42 2.67 -1.35
CA LEU A 205 16.06 2.98 -1.80
C LEU A 205 15.37 1.74 -2.39
N PHE A 206 16.02 1.02 -3.31
CA PHE A 206 15.46 -0.18 -3.91
C PHE A 206 15.29 -1.32 -2.90
N ILE A 207 16.26 -1.49 -1.99
CA ILE A 207 16.15 -2.49 -0.91
C ILE A 207 14.94 -2.17 -0.03
N MET A 208 14.70 -0.90 0.30
CA MET A 208 13.53 -0.49 1.08
C MET A 208 12.22 -0.75 0.32
N ILE A 209 12.16 -0.44 -0.98
CA ILE A 209 10.99 -0.73 -1.82
C ILE A 209 10.67 -2.23 -1.79
N ILE A 210 11.66 -3.09 -2.00
CA ILE A 210 11.49 -4.55 -1.95
C ILE A 210 11.07 -4.99 -0.54
N GLY A 211 11.69 -4.44 0.49
CA GLY A 211 11.34 -4.70 1.89
C GLY A 211 9.87 -4.38 2.18
N PHE A 212 9.37 -3.23 1.73
CA PHE A 212 7.97 -2.85 1.93
C PHE A 212 6.99 -3.66 1.07
N GLN A 213 7.39 -4.10 -0.12
CA GLN A 213 6.60 -5.05 -0.92
C GLN A 213 6.42 -6.39 -0.20
N LEU A 214 7.51 -6.94 0.34
CA LEU A 214 7.47 -8.17 1.11
C LEU A 214 6.69 -7.99 2.43
N TYR A 215 6.83 -6.84 3.10
CA TYR A 215 6.01 -6.49 4.25
C TYR A 215 4.52 -6.47 3.90
N PHE A 216 4.15 -5.88 2.76
CA PHE A 216 2.77 -5.93 2.27
C PHE A 216 2.31 -7.37 2.04
N GLY A 217 3.14 -8.21 1.41
CA GLY A 217 2.86 -9.64 1.23
C GLY A 217 2.61 -10.38 2.56
N TRP A 218 3.40 -10.08 3.58
CA TRP A 218 3.19 -10.60 4.93
C TRP A 218 1.92 -10.05 5.58
N ALA A 219 1.75 -8.74 5.58
CA ALA A 219 0.62 -8.06 6.24
C ALA A 219 -0.73 -8.48 5.62
N ILE A 220 -0.82 -8.52 4.28
CA ILE A 220 -2.03 -8.98 3.59
C ILE A 220 -2.31 -10.45 3.88
N SER A 221 -1.28 -11.31 3.94
CA SER A 221 -1.45 -12.72 4.27
C SER A 221 -2.03 -12.90 5.68
N ARG A 222 -1.56 -12.15 6.65
CA ARG A 222 -2.05 -12.19 8.03
C ARG A 222 -3.46 -11.65 8.16
N ARG A 223 -3.74 -10.49 7.55
CA ARG A 223 -5.06 -9.83 7.63
C ARG A 223 -6.13 -10.60 6.88
N LEU A 224 -5.82 -11.10 5.69
CA LEU A 224 -6.78 -11.88 4.89
C LEU A 224 -7.13 -13.19 5.59
N ARG A 225 -6.18 -13.83 6.27
CA ARG A 225 -6.50 -15.00 7.12
C ARG A 225 -7.47 -14.64 8.23
N GLY A 226 -7.24 -13.53 8.93
CA GLY A 226 -8.17 -13.04 9.96
C GLY A 226 -9.57 -12.74 9.38
N GLU A 227 -9.63 -12.12 8.21
CA GLU A 227 -10.89 -11.81 7.52
C GLU A 227 -11.63 -13.08 7.08
N ILE A 228 -10.90 -14.11 6.60
CA ILE A 228 -11.49 -15.42 6.28
C ILE A 228 -12.08 -16.07 7.53
N LEU A 229 -11.36 -16.08 8.65
CA LEU A 229 -11.87 -16.62 9.91
C LEU A 229 -13.13 -15.90 10.38
N ARG A 230 -13.15 -14.58 10.28
CA ARG A 230 -14.31 -13.78 10.67
C ARG A 230 -15.55 -14.08 9.82
N ARG A 231 -15.37 -14.26 8.49
CA ARG A 231 -16.45 -14.55 7.55
C ARG A 231 -16.94 -15.99 7.63
N GLU A 232 -16.04 -16.92 7.88
CA GLU A 232 -16.29 -18.37 7.85
C GLU A 232 -16.50 -18.98 9.26
N ARG A 233 -16.73 -18.13 10.30
CA ARG A 233 -16.78 -18.57 11.71
C ARG A 233 -17.72 -19.75 11.98
N ASN A 234 -18.76 -19.94 11.17
CA ASN A 234 -19.74 -21.02 11.30
C ASN A 234 -19.50 -22.17 10.30
N ALA A 235 -18.43 -22.13 9.51
CA ALA A 235 -18.16 -23.15 8.49
C ALA A 235 -17.58 -24.42 9.11
N LYS A 236 -18.03 -25.59 8.65
CA LYS A 236 -17.60 -26.92 9.16
C LYS A 236 -16.08 -27.10 9.08
N TRP A 237 -15.45 -26.70 7.99
CA TRP A 237 -14.01 -26.85 7.81
C TRP A 237 -13.17 -26.14 8.88
N LEU A 238 -13.71 -25.07 9.47
CA LEU A 238 -13.03 -24.35 10.55
C LEU A 238 -13.14 -25.10 11.88
N GLN A 239 -14.32 -25.69 12.14
CA GLN A 239 -14.57 -26.51 13.35
C GLN A 239 -13.71 -27.79 13.37
N GLU A 240 -13.40 -28.34 12.18
CA GLU A 240 -12.55 -29.52 12.02
C GLU A 240 -11.04 -29.21 12.04
N SER A 241 -10.64 -27.94 11.96
CA SER A 241 -9.23 -27.49 11.86
C SER A 241 -8.70 -26.84 13.15
N ILE A 242 -9.55 -26.70 14.17
CA ILE A 242 -9.22 -26.29 15.54
C ILE A 242 -9.21 -27.53 16.45
#